data_5505da6d2c01062a5548d9363c3f8042
#
_entry.id   5505da6d2c01062a5548d9363c3f8042
#
_cell.length_a   1.000
_cell.length_b   1.000
_cell.length_c   1.000
_cell.angle_alpha   90.00
_cell.angle_beta   90.00
_cell.angle_gamma   90.00
#
_symmetry.space_group_name_H-M   'P 1'
#
loop_
_entity.id
_entity.type
_entity.pdbx_description
1 polymer ?
#
loop_
_entity_poly.entity_id
_entity_poly.type
_entity_poly.pdbx_seq_one_letter_code
_entity_poly.pdbx_strand_id
1 'polypeptide(L)'
;IAGALGMAGQAGALTLDVGDDVEASLYGYARLNMSYDIDDNRAVSTRAGSFSPADEDVKGHFGADVQQSRIGVKVKHSSGVTINVEGDFRGSGNGAGSLRMRHAYGTYMGVLAGRTWSNYTSFVGNTPTLDFDSLAGTAGSQDRTEQIRYTTGALSFSLEDPSLRP
;
A
#
# COMPACT_ATOMS: atom_id res chain seq x y z
N ILE A 1 -0.15 25.62 9.04
CA ILE A 1 0.93 24.75 8.50
C ILE A 1 0.93 23.49 9.34
N ALA A 2 0.48 22.38 8.73
CA ALA A 2 0.58 21.08 9.38
C ALA A 2 2.01 20.53 9.19
N GLY A 3 2.64 20.12 10.27
CA GLY A 3 3.93 19.42 10.23
C GLY A 3 3.67 17.90 10.39
N ALA A 4 4.07 17.10 9.42
CA ALA A 4 4.02 15.65 9.54
C ALA A 4 5.45 15.09 9.59
N LEU A 5 5.74 14.27 10.58
CA LEU A 5 6.99 13.52 10.70
C LEU A 5 6.70 12.03 10.56
N GLY A 6 7.23 11.42 9.54
CA GLY A 6 7.15 9.97 9.33
C GLY A 6 8.48 9.32 9.69
N MET A 7 8.48 8.40 10.64
CA MET A 7 9.62 7.52 10.91
C MET A 7 9.29 6.11 10.40
N ALA A 8 10.07 5.64 9.43
CA ALA A 8 10.00 4.26 8.95
C ALA A 8 11.27 3.53 9.35
N GLY A 9 11.16 2.54 10.21
CA GLY A 9 12.21 1.57 10.42
C GLY A 9 12.10 0.49 9.33
N GLN A 10 13.06 0.38 8.43
CA GLN A 10 13.16 -0.75 7.51
C GLN A 10 13.80 -1.93 8.25
N ALA A 11 13.02 -3.00 8.43
CA ALA A 11 13.61 -4.30 8.66
C ALA A 11 14.08 -4.85 7.30
N GLY A 12 15.33 -5.25 7.19
CA GLY A 12 15.80 -5.97 6.01
C GLY A 12 14.97 -7.23 5.78
N ALA A 13 14.83 -7.67 4.54
CA ALA A 13 14.15 -8.93 4.24
C ALA A 13 14.90 -10.08 4.90
N LEU A 14 14.22 -10.88 5.73
CA LEU A 14 14.74 -12.14 6.23
C LEU A 14 14.48 -13.20 5.16
N THR A 15 15.53 -13.68 4.53
CA THR A 15 15.43 -14.79 3.57
C THR A 15 15.64 -16.09 4.30
N LEU A 16 14.72 -17.01 4.14
CA LEU A 16 14.77 -18.38 4.65
C LEU A 16 14.93 -19.33 3.47
N ASP A 17 15.92 -20.16 3.54
CA ASP A 17 16.09 -21.28 2.62
C ASP A 17 15.21 -22.43 3.11
N VAL A 18 14.16 -22.76 2.39
CA VAL A 18 13.13 -23.72 2.80
C VAL A 18 13.33 -25.07 2.08
N GLY A 19 14.52 -25.28 1.56
CA GLY A 19 14.90 -26.47 0.81
C GLY A 19 15.51 -26.11 -0.54
N ASP A 20 16.00 -27.09 -1.27
CA ASP A 20 16.83 -26.90 -2.46
C ASP A 20 16.12 -26.09 -3.59
N ASP A 21 14.80 -26.03 -3.58
CA ASP A 21 13.99 -25.42 -4.65
C ASP A 21 13.17 -24.22 -4.22
N VAL A 22 13.13 -23.84 -2.94
CA VAL A 22 12.22 -22.81 -2.42
C VAL A 22 12.96 -21.80 -1.57
N GLU A 23 12.89 -20.55 -1.99
CA GLU A 23 13.34 -19.38 -1.23
C GLU A 23 12.12 -18.63 -0.68
N ALA A 24 12.02 -18.42 0.61
CA ALA A 24 11.00 -17.59 1.24
C ALA A 24 11.63 -16.34 1.86
N SER A 25 11.04 -15.18 1.59
CA SER A 25 11.47 -13.92 2.17
C SER A 25 10.34 -13.27 2.96
N LEU A 26 10.60 -13.01 4.23
CA LEU A 26 9.74 -12.16 5.06
C LEU A 26 10.24 -10.73 4.99
N TYR A 27 9.37 -9.78 4.69
CA TYR A 27 9.69 -8.36 4.59
C TYR A 27 8.61 -7.48 5.21
N GLY A 28 8.93 -6.25 5.44
CA GLY A 28 7.97 -5.29 5.97
C GLY A 28 8.64 -4.10 6.63
N TYR A 29 7.83 -3.29 7.29
CA TYR A 29 8.29 -2.17 8.10
C TYR A 29 7.23 -1.77 9.14
N ALA A 30 7.69 -1.20 10.23
CA ALA A 30 6.85 -0.46 11.16
C ALA A 30 6.94 1.03 10.81
N ARG A 31 5.80 1.72 10.75
CA ARG A 31 5.72 3.14 10.43
C ARG A 31 4.84 3.86 11.44
N LEU A 32 5.39 4.87 12.08
CA LEU A 32 4.66 5.83 12.90
C LEU A 32 4.51 7.13 12.09
N ASN A 33 3.29 7.55 11.85
CA ASN A 33 2.97 8.89 11.35
C ASN A 33 2.52 9.75 12.53
N MET A 34 2.99 10.97 12.57
CA MET A 34 2.56 11.97 13.54
C MET A 34 2.23 13.26 12.80
N SER A 35 1.15 13.93 13.19
CA SER A 35 0.77 15.22 12.65
C SER A 35 0.27 16.14 13.76
N TYR A 36 0.37 17.42 13.51
CA TYR A 36 -0.21 18.44 14.36
C TYR A 36 -0.97 19.43 13.46
N ASP A 37 -2.26 19.50 13.65
CA ASP A 37 -3.12 20.44 12.97
C ASP A 37 -3.27 21.70 13.80
N ILE A 38 -3.02 22.85 13.21
CA ILE A 38 -3.07 24.14 13.89
C ILE A 38 -4.50 24.63 14.04
N ASP A 39 -5.28 24.48 12.98
CA ASP A 39 -6.63 25.00 12.86
C ASP A 39 -7.67 23.96 12.39
N ASP A 40 -7.41 22.65 12.62
CA ASP A 40 -8.32 21.55 12.27
C ASP A 40 -8.06 20.35 13.18
N ASN A 41 -8.93 19.34 13.09
CA ASN A 41 -8.84 18.08 13.83
C ASN A 41 -8.64 16.85 12.92
N ARG A 42 -8.10 17.05 11.74
CA ARG A 42 -8.00 16.01 10.69
C ARG A 42 -6.90 14.98 10.92
N ALA A 43 -5.97 15.28 11.76
CA ALA A 43 -4.77 14.50 12.08
C ALA A 43 -4.51 13.26 11.21
N VAL A 44 -3.38 13.17 10.56
CA VAL A 44 -2.82 12.00 9.84
C VAL A 44 -3.41 11.67 8.47
N SER A 45 -4.45 12.34 7.96
CA SER A 45 -4.95 12.09 6.61
C SER A 45 -5.28 13.38 5.87
N THR A 46 -4.64 13.59 4.74
CA THR A 46 -4.83 14.76 3.86
C THR A 46 -5.50 14.38 2.55
N ARG A 47 -6.40 13.41 2.55
CA ARG A 47 -7.17 13.08 1.34
C ARG A 47 -7.94 14.27 0.85
N ALA A 48 -7.92 14.51 -0.47
CA ALA A 48 -8.63 15.61 -1.11
C ALA A 48 -10.12 15.66 -0.76
N GLY A 49 -10.77 14.51 -0.58
CA GLY A 49 -12.18 14.42 -0.18
C GLY A 49 -12.44 14.54 1.33
N SER A 50 -11.38 14.72 2.13
CA SER A 50 -11.52 14.82 3.59
C SER A 50 -11.58 16.26 4.08
N PHE A 51 -11.36 17.23 3.23
CA PHE A 51 -11.50 18.63 3.61
C PHE A 51 -12.98 18.97 3.78
N SER A 52 -13.40 19.19 5.02
CA SER A 52 -14.63 19.92 5.32
C SER A 52 -14.27 21.35 5.67
N PRO A 53 -15.25 22.28 5.64
CA PRO A 53 -15.04 23.60 6.21
C PRO A 53 -14.45 23.46 7.61
N ALA A 54 -13.43 24.26 7.89
CA ALA A 54 -12.79 24.27 9.19
C ALA A 54 -13.87 24.43 10.27
N ASP A 55 -13.85 23.56 11.26
CA ASP A 55 -14.61 23.81 12.46
C ASP A 55 -13.85 24.90 13.22
N GLU A 56 -14.35 26.12 13.17
CA GLU A 56 -13.68 27.31 13.71
C GLU A 56 -13.36 27.19 15.22
N ASP A 57 -13.97 26.22 15.88
CA ASP A 57 -13.79 25.99 17.31
C ASP A 57 -12.68 24.98 17.67
N VAL A 58 -12.13 24.26 16.68
CA VAL A 58 -11.11 23.24 16.92
C VAL A 58 -9.73 23.73 16.52
N LYS A 59 -8.86 23.93 17.52
CA LYS A 59 -7.47 24.36 17.31
C LYS A 59 -6.50 23.45 18.05
N GLY A 60 -5.41 23.12 17.40
CA GLY A 60 -4.31 22.40 18.01
C GLY A 60 -4.56 20.93 18.25
N HIS A 61 -4.76 20.14 17.22
CA HIS A 61 -4.97 18.70 17.33
C HIS A 61 -3.71 17.90 16.96
N PHE A 62 -3.25 17.06 17.90
CA PHE A 62 -2.18 16.09 17.64
C PHE A 62 -2.78 14.74 17.27
N GLY A 63 -2.29 14.15 16.19
CA GLY A 63 -2.64 12.81 15.79
C GLY A 63 -1.43 11.92 15.57
N ALA A 64 -1.57 10.64 15.86
CA ALA A 64 -0.57 9.63 15.57
C ALA A 64 -1.23 8.35 15.05
N ASP A 65 -0.55 7.68 14.13
CA ASP A 65 -1.06 6.50 13.44
C ASP A 65 0.09 5.55 13.05
N VAL A 66 -0.12 4.26 13.25
CA VAL A 66 0.82 3.19 12.88
C VAL A 66 0.26 2.25 11.81
N GLN A 67 -0.95 2.50 11.31
CA GLN A 67 -1.72 1.58 10.46
C GLN A 67 -1.08 1.32 9.09
N GLN A 68 -0.14 2.15 8.65
CA GLN A 68 0.60 1.97 7.42
C GLN A 68 1.78 1.00 7.55
N SER A 69 2.04 0.47 8.74
CA SER A 69 2.99 -0.63 8.93
C SER A 69 2.59 -1.82 8.06
N ARG A 70 3.57 -2.52 7.52
CA ARG A 70 3.36 -3.61 6.56
C ARG A 70 4.09 -4.86 6.96
N ILE A 71 3.52 -5.98 6.53
CA ILE A 71 4.14 -7.30 6.57
C ILE A 71 3.85 -8.01 5.25
N GLY A 72 4.84 -8.69 4.70
CA GLY A 72 4.71 -9.43 3.46
C GLY A 72 5.61 -10.66 3.43
N VAL A 73 5.18 -11.64 2.68
CA VAL A 73 5.92 -12.86 2.39
C VAL A 73 6.03 -13.02 0.88
N LYS A 74 7.24 -13.25 0.41
CA LYS A 74 7.51 -13.59 -0.99
C LYS A 74 8.17 -14.96 -1.04
N VAL A 75 7.59 -15.85 -1.84
CA VAL A 75 8.12 -17.19 -2.07
C VAL A 75 8.52 -17.31 -3.55
N LYS A 76 9.70 -17.81 -3.81
CA LYS A 76 10.20 -18.15 -5.14
C LYS A 76 10.53 -19.63 -5.18
N HIS A 77 10.15 -20.28 -6.27
CA HIS A 77 10.50 -21.65 -6.57
C HIS A 77 11.44 -21.71 -7.76
N SER A 78 12.34 -22.69 -7.80
CA SER A 78 13.35 -22.87 -8.87
C SER A 78 12.73 -23.02 -10.26
N SER A 79 11.48 -23.50 -10.35
CA SER A 79 10.71 -23.55 -11.62
C SER A 79 10.33 -22.18 -12.19
N GLY A 80 10.59 -21.07 -11.49
CA GLY A 80 10.23 -19.71 -11.89
C GLY A 80 8.88 -19.23 -11.34
N VAL A 81 8.15 -20.06 -10.57
CA VAL A 81 6.94 -19.61 -9.87
C VAL A 81 7.33 -18.65 -8.75
N THR A 82 6.62 -17.54 -8.65
CA THR A 82 6.74 -16.60 -7.52
C THR A 82 5.35 -16.37 -6.92
N ILE A 83 5.26 -16.35 -5.60
CA ILE A 83 4.05 -15.97 -4.84
C ILE A 83 4.40 -14.78 -3.96
N ASN A 84 3.50 -13.81 -3.88
CA ASN A 84 3.63 -12.67 -2.99
C ASN A 84 2.33 -12.40 -2.24
N VAL A 85 2.41 -12.27 -0.93
CA VAL A 85 1.30 -11.86 -0.06
C VAL A 85 1.76 -10.71 0.82
N GLU A 86 1.04 -9.60 0.81
CA GLU A 86 1.35 -8.40 1.60
C GLU A 86 0.08 -7.83 2.21
N GLY A 87 0.16 -7.44 3.47
CA GLY A 87 -0.89 -6.73 4.18
C GLY A 87 -0.38 -5.49 4.91
N ASP A 88 -1.29 -4.57 5.19
CA ASP A 88 -1.12 -3.47 6.14
C ASP A 88 -2.26 -3.49 7.18
N PHE A 89 -2.18 -2.61 8.16
CA PHE A 89 -3.19 -2.54 9.25
C PHE A 89 -4.21 -1.41 9.03
N ARG A 90 -4.39 -0.97 7.77
CA ARG A 90 -5.32 0.11 7.41
C ARG A 90 -6.65 -0.40 6.87
N GLY A 91 -7.10 -1.56 7.33
CA GLY A 91 -8.45 -2.06 7.07
C GLY A 91 -9.52 -1.22 7.77
N SER A 92 -10.77 -1.40 7.37
CA SER A 92 -11.91 -0.80 8.06
C SER A 92 -12.10 -1.48 9.41
N GLY A 93 -12.12 -0.71 10.49
CA GLY A 93 -12.33 -1.22 11.84
C GLY A 93 -12.13 -0.13 12.90
N ASN A 94 -12.71 -0.32 14.05
CA ASN A 94 -12.56 0.60 15.17
C ASN A 94 -11.26 0.33 15.92
N GLY A 95 -10.45 1.37 16.16
CA GLY A 95 -9.31 1.30 17.07
C GLY A 95 -7.97 1.05 16.38
N ALA A 96 -7.20 0.07 16.83
CA ALA A 96 -5.80 -0.13 16.50
C ALA A 96 -5.48 -0.54 15.04
N GLY A 97 -6.49 -0.61 14.17
CA GLY A 97 -6.33 -0.99 12.78
C GLY A 97 -6.66 -2.47 12.53
N SER A 98 -7.24 -2.75 11.38
CA SER A 98 -7.54 -4.10 10.91
C SER A 98 -6.59 -4.49 9.80
N LEU A 99 -6.19 -5.75 9.74
CA LEU A 99 -5.37 -6.27 8.66
C LEU A 99 -6.11 -6.12 7.33
N ARG A 100 -5.46 -5.48 6.36
CA ARG A 100 -5.96 -5.29 5.01
C ARG A 100 -5.04 -5.98 4.01
N MET A 101 -5.58 -6.82 3.16
CA MET A 101 -4.83 -7.41 2.07
C MET A 101 -4.50 -6.35 1.01
N ARG A 102 -3.21 -6.19 0.74
CA ARG A 102 -2.71 -5.28 -0.30
C ARG A 102 -2.41 -6.04 -1.57
N HIS A 103 -1.63 -7.10 -1.46
CA HIS A 103 -1.21 -7.95 -2.55
C HIS A 103 -1.38 -9.41 -2.16
N ALA A 104 -1.88 -10.22 -3.08
CA ALA A 104 -1.94 -11.67 -3.00
C ALA A 104 -1.97 -12.20 -4.43
N TYR A 105 -0.82 -12.53 -4.99
CA TYR A 105 -0.71 -12.96 -6.38
C TYR A 105 0.43 -13.96 -6.58
N GLY A 106 0.29 -14.75 -7.63
CA GLY A 106 1.34 -15.60 -8.15
C GLY A 106 1.77 -15.17 -9.55
N THR A 107 3.02 -15.45 -9.90
CA THR A 107 3.53 -15.25 -11.26
C THR A 107 4.22 -16.50 -11.78
N TYR A 108 4.04 -16.78 -13.07
CA TYR A 108 4.74 -17.83 -13.78
C TYR A 108 4.75 -17.54 -15.29
N MET A 109 5.92 -17.60 -15.91
CA MET A 109 6.11 -17.46 -17.39
C MET A 109 5.36 -16.24 -17.97
N GLY A 110 5.44 -15.09 -17.36
CA GLY A 110 4.78 -13.86 -17.81
C GLY A 110 3.31 -13.72 -17.41
N VAL A 111 2.71 -14.79 -16.89
CA VAL A 111 1.35 -14.75 -16.34
C VAL A 111 1.40 -14.33 -14.88
N LEU A 112 0.51 -13.41 -14.50
CA LEU A 112 0.21 -13.02 -13.12
C LEU A 112 -1.26 -13.34 -12.84
N ALA A 113 -1.55 -13.98 -11.72
CA ALA A 113 -2.91 -14.23 -11.26
C ALA A 113 -3.04 -13.86 -9.78
N GLY A 114 -4.07 -13.07 -9.43
CA GLY A 114 -4.38 -12.65 -8.08
C GLY A 114 -4.57 -11.15 -7.93
N ARG A 115 -4.50 -10.64 -6.70
CA ARG A 115 -4.72 -9.24 -6.36
C ARG A 115 -3.42 -8.46 -6.33
N THR A 116 -3.32 -7.43 -7.17
CA THR A 116 -2.22 -6.48 -7.16
C THR A 116 -2.65 -5.18 -7.85
N TRP A 117 -1.71 -4.25 -8.04
CA TRP A 117 -1.98 -3.01 -8.76
C TRP A 117 -2.60 -3.29 -10.12
N SER A 118 -3.66 -2.56 -10.45
CA SER A 118 -4.27 -2.57 -11.78
C SER A 118 -3.21 -2.32 -12.86
N ASN A 119 -3.36 -2.94 -14.00
CA ASN A 119 -2.52 -2.70 -15.18
C ASN A 119 -2.61 -1.25 -15.68
N TYR A 120 -3.66 -0.55 -15.32
CA TYR A 120 -3.86 0.88 -15.58
C TYR A 120 -3.05 1.78 -14.63
N THR A 121 -2.56 1.25 -13.50
CA THR A 121 -1.78 2.02 -12.53
C THR A 121 -0.40 2.36 -13.07
N SER A 122 -0.05 3.65 -13.04
CA SER A 122 1.30 4.13 -13.34
C SER A 122 1.91 4.81 -12.12
N PHE A 123 3.17 4.48 -11.83
CA PHE A 123 3.95 5.13 -10.77
C PHE A 123 4.98 6.13 -11.31
N VAL A 124 5.03 6.33 -12.63
CA VAL A 124 6.03 7.20 -13.28
C VAL A 124 5.87 8.67 -12.86
N GLY A 125 4.64 9.11 -12.63
CA GLY A 125 4.34 10.48 -12.20
C GLY A 125 4.13 10.66 -10.70
N ASN A 126 4.46 9.66 -9.89
CA ASN A 126 4.29 9.77 -8.44
C ASN A 126 5.29 10.76 -7.83
N THR A 127 4.76 11.70 -7.06
CA THR A 127 5.56 12.58 -6.23
C THR A 127 5.75 11.92 -4.86
N PRO A 128 6.99 11.82 -4.34
CA PRO A 128 7.22 11.37 -2.98
C PRO A 128 6.52 12.28 -1.97
N THR A 129 5.70 11.70 -1.11
CA THR A 129 4.96 12.42 -0.08
C THR A 129 5.09 11.71 1.26
N LEU A 130 5.05 12.48 2.35
CA LEU A 130 5.05 11.92 3.70
C LEU A 130 3.72 11.24 4.01
N ASP A 131 2.63 11.83 3.56
CA ASP A 131 1.31 11.26 3.71
C ASP A 131 1.00 10.30 2.55
N PHE A 132 0.52 9.12 2.89
CA PHE A 132 0.14 8.09 1.92
C PHE A 132 -1.05 8.52 1.03
N ASP A 133 -1.94 9.35 1.56
CA ASP A 133 -3.14 9.82 0.88
C ASP A 133 -3.02 11.27 0.41
N SER A 134 -1.81 11.80 0.26
CA SER A 134 -1.60 13.22 -0.04
C SER A 134 -2.24 13.65 -1.37
N LEU A 135 -2.48 14.96 -1.46
CA LEU A 135 -2.99 15.63 -2.67
C LEU A 135 -1.99 15.68 -3.82
N ALA A 136 -0.74 15.32 -3.60
CA ALA A 136 0.27 15.30 -4.65
C ALA A 136 -0.12 14.24 -5.69
N GLY A 137 -0.37 14.68 -6.90
CA GLY A 137 -0.98 13.94 -7.98
C GLY A 137 -0.44 12.53 -8.19
N THR A 138 -1.35 11.63 -8.34
CA THR A 138 -1.10 10.26 -8.79
C THR A 138 -1.47 10.15 -10.26
N ALA A 139 -0.59 9.63 -11.09
CA ALA A 139 -0.92 9.32 -12.46
C ALA A 139 -1.73 8.02 -12.52
N GLY A 140 -2.95 8.10 -13.02
CA GLY A 140 -3.87 6.97 -13.11
C GLY A 140 -4.51 6.57 -11.77
N SER A 141 -5.33 5.55 -11.80
CA SER A 141 -5.90 4.95 -10.60
C SER A 141 -4.84 4.11 -9.87
N GLN A 142 -4.71 4.28 -8.57
CA GLN A 142 -3.84 3.45 -7.73
C GLN A 142 -4.63 2.34 -7.02
N ASP A 143 -5.58 1.76 -7.71
CA ASP A 143 -6.35 0.65 -7.18
C ASP A 143 -5.65 -0.68 -7.37
N ARG A 144 -5.91 -1.58 -6.45
CA ARG A 144 -5.51 -2.97 -6.53
C ARG A 144 -6.73 -3.81 -6.79
N THR A 145 -6.66 -4.63 -7.83
CA THR A 145 -7.77 -5.45 -8.31
C THR A 145 -7.36 -6.91 -8.39
N GLU A 146 -8.31 -7.79 -8.30
CA GLU A 146 -8.19 -9.18 -8.66
C GLU A 146 -8.08 -9.26 -10.18
N GLN A 147 -7.05 -9.95 -10.67
CA GLN A 147 -6.74 -9.95 -12.10
C GLN A 147 -6.00 -11.19 -12.56
N ILE A 148 -6.13 -11.45 -13.87
CA ILE A 148 -5.19 -12.27 -14.62
C ILE A 148 -4.52 -11.36 -15.64
N ARG A 149 -3.19 -11.33 -15.65
CA ARG A 149 -2.41 -10.47 -16.53
C ARG A 149 -1.31 -11.28 -17.22
N TYR A 150 -1.12 -11.03 -18.49
CA TYR A 150 0.00 -11.58 -19.26
C TYR A 150 0.87 -10.43 -19.76
N THR A 151 2.17 -10.55 -19.50
CA THR A 151 3.17 -9.56 -19.95
C THR A 151 4.22 -10.23 -20.82
N THR A 152 4.48 -9.64 -21.98
CA THR A 152 5.51 -10.09 -22.92
C THR A 152 6.21 -8.87 -23.54
N GLY A 153 7.51 -8.76 -23.33
CA GLY A 153 8.27 -7.57 -23.72
C GLY A 153 7.70 -6.29 -23.12
N ALA A 154 7.32 -5.34 -23.97
CA ALA A 154 6.73 -4.05 -23.56
C ALA A 154 5.20 -4.08 -23.49
N LEU A 155 4.55 -5.20 -23.82
CA LEU A 155 3.10 -5.32 -23.87
C LEU A 155 2.58 -6.05 -22.64
N SER A 156 1.47 -5.55 -22.10
CA SER A 156 0.78 -6.15 -20.96
C SER A 156 -0.74 -6.12 -21.21
N PHE A 157 -1.38 -7.26 -21.02
CA PHE A 157 -2.82 -7.44 -21.18
C PHE A 157 -3.39 -7.99 -19.88
N SER A 158 -4.51 -7.44 -19.42
CA SER A 158 -5.16 -7.90 -18.19
C SER A 158 -6.66 -8.04 -18.35
N LEU A 159 -7.20 -9.01 -17.62
CA LEU A 159 -8.61 -9.11 -17.26
C LEU A 159 -8.68 -8.81 -15.76
N GLU A 160 -9.39 -7.75 -15.40
CA GLU A 160 -9.47 -7.26 -14.04
C GLU A 160 -10.92 -7.26 -13.56
N ASP A 161 -11.13 -7.59 -12.30
CA ASP A 161 -12.42 -7.40 -11.67
C ASP A 161 -12.68 -5.89 -11.53
N PRO A 162 -13.72 -5.36 -12.22
CA PRO A 162 -14.02 -3.93 -12.19
C PRO A 162 -14.68 -3.54 -10.88
N SER A 163 -14.36 -4.17 -9.74
CA SER A 163 -14.98 -3.89 -8.44
C SER A 163 -15.26 -2.41 -8.28
N LEU A 164 -16.42 -1.98 -8.75
CA LEU A 164 -17.00 -0.69 -8.44
C LEU A 164 -17.27 -0.74 -6.94
N ARG A 165 -16.31 -0.31 -6.14
CA ARG A 165 -16.60 -0.02 -4.74
C ARG A 165 -17.52 1.18 -4.74
N PRO A 166 -18.73 1.03 -4.18
CA PRO A 166 -19.62 2.15 -3.99
C PRO A 166 -19.01 3.19 -3.04
#